data_4e8554dbbf5c27635470938299174728
#
_entry.id   4e8554dbbf5c27635470938299174728
#
_cell.length_a   1.000
_cell.length_b   1.000
_cell.length_c   1.000
_cell.angle_alpha   90.00
_cell.angle_beta   90.00
_cell.angle_gamma   90.00
#
_symmetry.space_group_name_H-M   'P 1'
#
loop_
_entity.id
_entity.type
_entity.pdbx_description
1 polymer ?
#
loop_
_entity_poly.entity_id
_entity_poly.type
_entity_poly.pdbx_seq_one_letter_code
_entity_poly.pdbx_strand_id
1 'polypeptide(L)'
;MSRYQHLITDENRRWWTLGAMCLALFMVMLDNTVVNVALPSIQSDLNTSISGLEWIVNGYTLSFAVLLAVGGRMGDIFGRRRMFIFGVIVFTVASTTAGFAPSNFALVASRVIQGVGAAFMMPGTLSIITDAFPPSERGKAIGTWAGVSALALAIGPVLGGFLTEYVSWRAIFYINLPVGVLAVLAATFVVRESRDTTVGRKVDLLGVGFLTVGLTALVLALIEGNAWGWDSLAVIGLIAFSVISLIWFVLTELRVKAPIVEFALFKSRNFIGSVTVAFIISFAMMGVFFFLALYMQNILGYTALEAGVRFLPTTLVIMVLAPLSGRLSDRIGPRWPIVSGMALIAGSLYLFSTIEVGTTFSGLLPSFILLGAGIGLTMSPMSTAAMNSVVTAKAGVASGVLSMFRMIGGTFGVALLGALFQNQAKHRLNETLSDSALNPGQRADLARSLAGG
;
A
#
# COMPACT_ATOMS: atom_id res chain seq x y z
N MET A 1 6.21 38.63 7.54
CA MET A 1 6.60 37.46 6.73
C MET A 1 8.13 37.25 6.58
N SER A 2 8.99 38.15 7.04
CA SER A 2 10.43 38.11 6.77
C SER A 2 11.34 37.39 7.81
N ARG A 3 10.82 36.97 8.95
CA ARG A 3 11.68 36.44 10.05
C ARG A 3 12.04 34.96 9.94
N TYR A 4 11.37 34.17 9.07
CA TYR A 4 11.60 32.72 8.91
C TYR A 4 12.26 32.33 7.58
N GLN A 5 12.48 33.28 6.65
CA GLN A 5 13.16 33.01 5.37
C GLN A 5 14.63 32.62 5.54
N HIS A 6 15.27 32.97 6.67
CA HIS A 6 16.65 32.61 6.98
C HIS A 6 16.84 31.14 7.37
N LEU A 7 15.76 30.40 7.73
CA LEU A 7 15.84 28.99 8.09
C LEU A 7 15.83 28.05 6.88
N ILE A 8 15.28 28.49 5.75
CA ILE A 8 15.17 27.68 4.52
C ILE A 8 16.13 28.26 3.48
N THR A 9 17.37 27.78 3.50
CA THR A 9 18.37 28.05 2.46
C THR A 9 18.14 27.13 1.26
N ASP A 10 18.61 27.50 0.07
CA ASP A 10 18.52 26.63 -1.11
C ASP A 10 19.19 25.27 -0.89
N GLU A 11 20.20 25.22 -0.04
CA GLU A 11 20.97 24.02 0.28
C GLU A 11 20.21 23.05 1.21
N ASN A 12 19.46 23.57 2.19
CA ASN A 12 18.71 22.72 3.13
C ASN A 12 17.25 22.48 2.70
N ARG A 13 16.73 23.22 1.73
CA ARG A 13 15.35 23.14 1.24
C ARG A 13 14.96 21.72 0.83
N ARG A 14 15.89 20.97 0.17
CA ARG A 14 15.63 19.58 -0.25
C ARG A 14 15.34 18.65 0.93
N TRP A 15 16.00 18.85 2.06
CA TRP A 15 15.77 18.05 3.27
C TRP A 15 14.44 18.39 3.95
N TRP A 16 14.05 19.66 3.96
CA TRP A 16 12.73 20.08 4.39
C TRP A 16 11.63 19.56 3.48
N THR A 17 11.88 19.52 2.17
CA THR A 17 10.97 18.87 1.20
C THR A 17 10.82 17.39 1.50
N LEU A 18 11.91 16.67 1.75
CA LEU A 18 11.85 15.26 2.17
C LEU A 18 11.05 15.08 3.45
N GLY A 19 11.26 15.93 4.46
CA GLY A 19 10.50 15.92 5.71
C GLY A 19 8.98 16.07 5.48
N ALA A 20 8.57 17.01 4.62
CA ALA A 20 7.17 17.22 4.27
C ALA A 20 6.57 16.00 3.54
N MET A 21 7.32 15.37 2.64
CA MET A 21 6.88 14.15 1.94
C MET A 21 6.80 12.93 2.88
N CYS A 22 7.76 12.81 3.79
CA CYS A 22 7.76 11.78 4.84
C CYS A 22 6.58 11.93 5.79
N LEU A 23 6.19 13.15 6.16
CA LEU A 23 5.06 13.42 7.04
C LEU A 23 3.73 12.95 6.42
N ALA A 24 3.52 13.23 5.14
CA ALA A 24 2.34 12.78 4.41
C ALA A 24 2.33 11.25 4.22
N LEU A 25 3.48 10.65 3.90
CA LEU A 25 3.61 9.20 3.83
C LEU A 25 3.30 8.54 5.18
N PHE A 26 3.87 9.07 6.26
CA PHE A 26 3.61 8.60 7.62
C PHE A 26 2.11 8.57 7.93
N MET A 27 1.40 9.65 7.60
CA MET A 27 -0.04 9.78 7.79
C MET A 27 -0.82 8.67 7.06
N VAL A 28 -0.53 8.41 5.79
CA VAL A 28 -1.21 7.35 5.00
C VAL A 28 -0.89 5.96 5.53
N MET A 29 0.38 5.68 5.85
CA MET A 29 0.79 4.37 6.32
C MET A 29 0.27 4.08 7.73
N LEU A 30 0.22 5.09 8.58
CA LEU A 30 -0.37 5.00 9.91
C LEU A 30 -1.87 4.68 9.81
N ASP A 31 -2.60 5.43 8.99
CA ASP A 31 -4.05 5.25 8.77
C ASP A 31 -4.40 3.82 8.35
N ASN A 32 -3.59 3.22 7.47
CA ASN A 32 -3.79 1.83 7.02
C ASN A 32 -3.71 0.79 8.15
N THR A 33 -2.99 1.08 9.21
CA THR A 33 -2.73 0.11 10.29
C THR A 33 -3.57 0.36 11.53
N VAL A 34 -3.80 1.62 11.90
CA VAL A 34 -4.59 1.97 13.10
C VAL A 34 -6.06 1.53 12.97
N VAL A 35 -6.62 1.60 11.75
CA VAL A 35 -8.02 1.22 11.49
C VAL A 35 -8.26 -0.26 11.78
N ASN A 36 -7.33 -1.15 11.39
CA ASN A 36 -7.49 -2.59 11.58
C ASN A 36 -7.62 -2.97 13.07
N VAL A 37 -6.91 -2.29 13.95
CA VAL A 37 -7.00 -2.52 15.42
C VAL A 37 -8.32 -2.03 15.97
N ALA A 38 -8.89 -0.96 15.40
CA ALA A 38 -10.13 -0.34 15.84
C ALA A 38 -11.41 -1.05 15.36
N LEU A 39 -11.32 -1.96 14.37
CA LEU A 39 -12.49 -2.60 13.74
C LEU A 39 -13.48 -3.23 14.74
N PRO A 40 -13.06 -3.98 15.78
CA PRO A 40 -14.01 -4.53 16.75
C PRO A 40 -14.78 -3.46 17.53
N SER A 41 -14.11 -2.36 17.90
CA SER A 41 -14.74 -1.23 18.60
C SER A 41 -15.71 -0.47 17.68
N ILE A 42 -15.37 -0.32 16.40
CA ILE A 42 -16.25 0.27 15.38
C ILE A 42 -17.48 -0.61 15.17
N GLN A 43 -17.29 -1.95 15.11
CA GLN A 43 -18.37 -2.91 14.96
C GLN A 43 -19.40 -2.77 16.07
N SER A 44 -18.93 -2.72 17.31
CA SER A 44 -19.78 -2.60 18.51
C SER A 44 -20.52 -1.25 18.54
N ASP A 45 -19.83 -0.13 18.27
CA ASP A 45 -20.39 1.22 18.39
C ASP A 45 -21.40 1.55 17.27
N LEU A 46 -21.13 1.12 16.04
CA LEU A 46 -21.97 1.37 14.87
C LEU A 46 -22.96 0.23 14.57
N ASN A 47 -22.97 -0.85 15.36
CA ASN A 47 -23.79 -2.06 15.13
C ASN A 47 -23.69 -2.56 13.68
N THR A 48 -22.48 -2.66 13.16
CA THR A 48 -22.25 -3.03 11.75
C THR A 48 -21.91 -4.51 11.60
N SER A 49 -22.20 -5.07 10.42
CA SER A 49 -21.84 -6.45 10.07
C SER A 49 -20.35 -6.57 9.73
N ILE A 50 -19.85 -7.81 9.66
CA ILE A 50 -18.49 -8.10 9.18
C ILE A 50 -18.27 -7.52 7.78
N SER A 51 -19.23 -7.70 6.86
CA SER A 51 -19.17 -7.10 5.52
C SER A 51 -19.10 -5.56 5.58
N GLY A 52 -19.78 -4.94 6.54
CA GLY A 52 -19.67 -3.49 6.76
C GLY A 52 -18.26 -3.07 7.19
N LEU A 53 -17.58 -3.86 8.02
CA LEU A 53 -16.17 -3.63 8.40
C LEU A 53 -15.22 -3.81 7.21
N GLU A 54 -15.45 -4.85 6.39
CA GLU A 54 -14.68 -5.07 5.16
C GLU A 54 -14.78 -3.86 4.23
N TRP A 55 -15.96 -3.27 4.07
CA TRP A 55 -16.14 -2.07 3.26
C TRP A 55 -15.47 -0.83 3.82
N ILE A 56 -15.33 -0.69 5.15
CA ILE A 56 -14.54 0.41 5.75
C ILE A 56 -13.08 0.37 5.29
N VAL A 57 -12.49 -0.83 5.21
CA VAL A 57 -11.10 -1.01 4.75
C VAL A 57 -11.02 -0.97 3.23
N ASN A 58 -11.90 -1.74 2.56
CA ASN A 58 -11.87 -1.92 1.10
C ASN A 58 -12.25 -0.64 0.35
N GLY A 59 -13.20 0.15 0.87
CA GLY A 59 -13.59 1.42 0.26
C GLY A 59 -12.42 2.38 0.10
N TYR A 60 -11.57 2.48 1.11
CA TYR A 60 -10.33 3.25 1.06
C TYR A 60 -9.32 2.63 0.09
N THR A 61 -9.03 1.35 0.24
CA THR A 61 -7.99 0.66 -0.54
C THR A 61 -8.33 0.63 -2.02
N LEU A 62 -9.60 0.38 -2.36
CA LEU A 62 -10.08 0.35 -3.73
C LEU A 62 -9.97 1.72 -4.40
N SER A 63 -10.53 2.77 -3.80
CA SER A 63 -10.47 4.13 -4.36
C SER A 63 -9.02 4.63 -4.47
N PHE A 64 -8.18 4.31 -3.50
CA PHE A 64 -6.75 4.61 -3.53
C PHE A 64 -6.05 3.91 -4.70
N ALA A 65 -6.24 2.59 -4.86
CA ALA A 65 -5.57 1.78 -5.88
C ALA A 65 -5.90 2.24 -7.31
N VAL A 66 -7.20 2.44 -7.59
CA VAL A 66 -7.64 2.75 -8.96
C VAL A 66 -7.24 4.16 -9.41
N LEU A 67 -7.10 5.11 -8.50
CA LEU A 67 -6.76 6.49 -8.84
C LEU A 67 -5.27 6.81 -8.74
N LEU A 68 -4.41 5.87 -8.31
CA LEU A 68 -2.97 6.11 -8.17
C LEU A 68 -2.29 6.60 -9.45
N ALA A 69 -2.53 5.92 -10.58
CA ALA A 69 -1.93 6.30 -11.85
C ALA A 69 -2.50 7.65 -12.35
N VAL A 70 -3.80 7.86 -12.14
CA VAL A 70 -4.49 9.12 -12.44
C VAL A 70 -3.91 10.26 -11.61
N GLY A 71 -3.72 10.07 -10.29
CA GLY A 71 -3.12 11.05 -9.39
C GLY A 71 -1.71 11.46 -9.81
N GLY A 72 -0.89 10.49 -10.21
CA GLY A 72 0.45 10.75 -10.76
C GLY A 72 0.41 11.62 -12.02
N ARG A 73 -0.46 11.27 -12.97
CA ARG A 73 -0.65 12.02 -14.21
C ARG A 73 -1.16 13.44 -13.98
N MET A 74 -2.15 13.59 -13.08
CA MET A 74 -2.67 14.90 -12.72
C MET A 74 -1.60 15.79 -12.08
N GLY A 75 -0.69 15.21 -11.29
CA GLY A 75 0.46 15.91 -10.74
C GLY A 75 1.40 16.46 -11.83
N ASP A 76 1.68 15.68 -12.87
CA ASP A 76 2.52 16.11 -13.98
C ASP A 76 1.86 17.22 -14.82
N ILE A 77 0.54 17.21 -15.01
CA ILE A 77 -0.21 18.19 -15.81
C ILE A 77 -0.46 19.50 -15.01
N PHE A 78 -1.01 19.40 -13.81
CA PHE A 78 -1.49 20.55 -13.03
C PHE A 78 -0.50 21.09 -12.02
N GLY A 79 0.59 20.36 -11.79
CA GLY A 79 1.64 20.67 -10.83
C GLY A 79 1.65 19.72 -9.66
N ARG A 80 2.82 19.16 -9.37
CA ARG A 80 3.03 18.13 -8.35
C ARG A 80 2.73 18.63 -6.95
N ARG A 81 3.22 19.82 -6.61
CA ARG A 81 2.93 20.44 -5.31
C ARG A 81 1.44 20.72 -5.13
N ARG A 82 0.77 21.27 -6.17
CA ARG A 82 -0.67 21.58 -6.09
C ARG A 82 -1.50 20.33 -5.90
N MET A 83 -1.24 19.28 -6.67
CA MET A 83 -1.98 18.01 -6.56
C MET A 83 -1.66 17.28 -5.25
N PHE A 84 -0.43 17.34 -4.78
CA PHE A 84 -0.04 16.83 -3.46
C PHE A 84 -0.83 17.54 -2.34
N ILE A 85 -0.84 18.88 -2.32
CA ILE A 85 -1.59 19.66 -1.30
C ILE A 85 -3.08 19.38 -1.40
N PHE A 86 -3.65 19.31 -2.60
CA PHE A 86 -5.04 18.92 -2.81
C PHE A 86 -5.33 17.53 -2.19
N GLY A 87 -4.48 16.54 -2.48
CA GLY A 87 -4.61 15.19 -1.93
C GLY A 87 -4.56 15.17 -0.40
N VAL A 88 -3.60 15.91 0.21
CA VAL A 88 -3.49 16.02 1.68
C VAL A 88 -4.73 16.67 2.28
N ILE A 89 -5.26 17.73 1.67
CA ILE A 89 -6.48 18.41 2.15
C ILE A 89 -7.67 17.45 2.08
N VAL A 90 -7.89 16.79 0.93
CA VAL A 90 -8.99 15.82 0.74
C VAL A 90 -8.88 14.70 1.76
N PHE A 91 -7.68 14.12 1.93
CA PHE A 91 -7.42 13.05 2.89
C PHE A 91 -7.75 13.50 4.33
N THR A 92 -7.25 14.68 4.73
CA THR A 92 -7.40 15.19 6.09
C THR A 92 -8.86 15.54 6.41
N VAL A 93 -9.57 16.18 5.49
CA VAL A 93 -10.99 16.48 5.64
C VAL A 93 -11.82 15.20 5.71
N ALA A 94 -11.58 14.26 4.78
CA ALA A 94 -12.28 12.98 4.77
C ALA A 94 -11.98 12.14 6.03
N SER A 95 -10.75 12.15 6.53
CA SER A 95 -10.40 11.52 7.80
C SER A 95 -11.14 12.16 8.96
N THR A 96 -11.21 13.48 9.01
CA THR A 96 -11.94 14.19 10.05
C THR A 96 -13.45 13.85 10.00
N THR A 97 -14.06 13.79 8.80
CA THR A 97 -15.47 13.36 8.64
C THR A 97 -15.68 11.91 9.04
N ALA A 98 -14.71 11.01 8.79
CA ALA A 98 -14.74 9.63 9.25
C ALA A 98 -14.82 9.54 10.80
N GLY A 99 -14.07 10.39 11.50
CA GLY A 99 -14.13 10.48 12.97
C GLY A 99 -15.50 10.97 13.49
N PHE A 100 -16.25 11.76 12.72
CA PHE A 100 -17.61 12.19 13.06
C PHE A 100 -18.71 11.25 12.53
N ALA A 101 -18.37 10.15 11.86
CA ALA A 101 -19.34 9.29 11.20
C ALA A 101 -20.40 8.75 12.20
N PRO A 102 -21.71 9.00 11.95
CA PRO A 102 -22.81 8.51 12.80
C PRO A 102 -23.27 7.10 12.38
N SER A 103 -22.81 6.59 11.25
CA SER A 103 -23.24 5.29 10.70
C SER A 103 -22.11 4.66 9.86
N ASN A 104 -22.24 3.33 9.64
CA ASN A 104 -21.30 2.60 8.79
C ASN A 104 -21.23 3.20 7.36
N PHE A 105 -22.38 3.54 6.77
CA PHE A 105 -22.41 4.16 5.43
C PHE A 105 -21.62 5.49 5.38
N ALA A 106 -21.79 6.36 6.37
CA ALA A 106 -21.05 7.63 6.44
C ALA A 106 -19.54 7.40 6.61
N LEU A 107 -19.15 6.39 7.40
CA LEU A 107 -17.76 6.00 7.58
C LEU A 107 -17.17 5.47 6.27
N VAL A 108 -17.84 4.53 5.60
CA VAL A 108 -17.40 3.98 4.31
C VAL A 108 -17.28 5.08 3.25
N ALA A 109 -18.28 5.97 3.14
CA ALA A 109 -18.22 7.09 2.20
C ALA A 109 -17.01 8.00 2.46
N SER A 110 -16.75 8.33 3.74
CA SER A 110 -15.57 9.10 4.13
C SER A 110 -14.27 8.37 3.79
N ARG A 111 -14.21 7.05 3.96
CA ARG A 111 -13.05 6.21 3.60
C ARG A 111 -12.80 6.20 2.09
N VAL A 112 -13.84 6.12 1.26
CA VAL A 112 -13.71 6.23 -0.20
C VAL A 112 -13.10 7.59 -0.59
N ILE A 113 -13.60 8.70 -0.03
CA ILE A 113 -13.06 10.03 -0.31
C ILE A 113 -11.63 10.17 0.22
N GLN A 114 -11.31 9.59 1.37
CA GLN A 114 -9.97 9.57 1.94
C GLN A 114 -8.99 8.82 1.02
N GLY A 115 -9.40 7.70 0.42
CA GLY A 115 -8.63 6.98 -0.58
C GLY A 115 -8.35 7.79 -1.84
N VAL A 116 -9.32 8.59 -2.31
CA VAL A 116 -9.09 9.58 -3.38
C VAL A 116 -7.97 10.55 -2.99
N GLY A 117 -8.03 11.13 -1.78
CA GLY A 117 -6.97 12.02 -1.28
C GLY A 117 -5.59 11.35 -1.29
N ALA A 118 -5.50 10.11 -0.79
CA ALA A 118 -4.28 9.31 -0.79
C ALA A 118 -3.72 9.09 -2.20
N ALA A 119 -4.60 8.83 -3.19
CA ALA A 119 -4.22 8.59 -4.59
C ALA A 119 -3.57 9.82 -5.25
N PHE A 120 -4.01 11.01 -4.89
CA PHE A 120 -3.42 12.24 -5.44
C PHE A 120 -2.11 12.63 -4.74
N MET A 121 -1.94 12.30 -3.45
CA MET A 121 -0.73 12.71 -2.74
C MET A 121 0.41 11.69 -2.84
N MET A 122 0.15 10.38 -2.86
CA MET A 122 1.22 9.37 -2.79
C MET A 122 2.18 9.37 -3.97
N PRO A 123 1.73 9.40 -5.25
CA PRO A 123 2.66 9.53 -6.38
C PRO A 123 3.45 10.84 -6.33
N GLY A 124 2.81 11.91 -5.82
CA GLY A 124 3.41 13.22 -5.62
C GLY A 124 4.63 13.15 -4.69
N THR A 125 4.61 12.32 -3.64
CA THR A 125 5.74 12.23 -2.69
C THR A 125 7.03 11.81 -3.38
N LEU A 126 7.02 10.71 -4.14
CA LEU A 126 8.20 10.22 -4.86
C LEU A 126 8.62 11.16 -5.99
N SER A 127 7.67 11.73 -6.74
CA SER A 127 7.99 12.62 -7.85
C SER A 127 8.59 13.95 -7.37
N ILE A 128 8.11 14.51 -6.25
CA ILE A 128 8.67 15.71 -5.63
C ILE A 128 10.06 15.44 -5.06
N ILE A 129 10.28 14.27 -4.40
CA ILE A 129 11.62 13.88 -3.94
C ILE A 129 12.58 13.75 -5.12
N THR A 130 12.14 13.10 -6.21
CA THR A 130 12.96 12.91 -7.43
C THR A 130 13.35 14.24 -8.08
N ASP A 131 12.47 15.24 -8.03
CA ASP A 131 12.74 16.59 -8.53
C ASP A 131 13.69 17.38 -7.62
N ALA A 132 13.55 17.23 -6.29
CA ALA A 132 14.32 17.97 -5.30
C ALA A 132 15.76 17.47 -5.13
N PHE A 133 16.04 16.18 -5.42
CA PHE A 133 17.34 15.55 -5.19
C PHE A 133 18.05 15.20 -6.50
N PRO A 134 19.38 15.45 -6.58
CA PRO A 134 20.18 14.98 -7.71
C PRO A 134 20.21 13.45 -7.76
N PRO A 135 20.42 12.83 -8.94
CA PRO A 135 20.42 11.38 -9.10
C PRO A 135 21.34 10.63 -8.11
N SER A 136 22.49 11.22 -7.77
CA SER A 136 23.47 10.65 -6.84
C SER A 136 23.01 10.57 -5.38
N GLU A 137 21.96 11.30 -4.99
CA GLU A 137 21.45 11.33 -3.61
C GLU A 137 19.99 10.80 -3.48
N ARG A 138 19.34 10.45 -4.60
CA ARG A 138 17.97 9.96 -4.62
C ARG A 138 17.78 8.69 -3.79
N GLY A 139 18.77 7.77 -3.84
CA GLY A 139 18.74 6.55 -3.07
C GLY A 139 18.66 6.80 -1.57
N LYS A 140 19.45 7.76 -1.06
CA LYS A 140 19.40 8.17 0.36
C LYS A 140 18.05 8.79 0.72
N ALA A 141 17.50 9.66 -0.11
CA ALA A 141 16.22 10.34 0.14
C ALA A 141 15.05 9.35 0.11
N ILE A 142 14.98 8.50 -0.93
CA ILE A 142 13.94 7.47 -1.07
C ILE A 142 14.08 6.40 0.02
N GLY A 143 15.32 6.06 0.42
CA GLY A 143 15.58 5.16 1.54
C GLY A 143 15.07 5.70 2.87
N THR A 144 15.25 7.00 3.13
CA THR A 144 14.68 7.66 4.31
C THR A 144 13.15 7.65 4.26
N TRP A 145 12.56 7.95 3.12
CA TRP A 145 11.12 7.88 2.88
C TRP A 145 10.57 6.47 3.15
N ALA A 146 11.23 5.43 2.65
CA ALA A 146 10.86 4.03 2.91
C ALA A 146 11.00 3.63 4.39
N GLY A 147 12.05 4.11 5.07
CA GLY A 147 12.24 3.90 6.52
C GLY A 147 11.12 4.54 7.36
N VAL A 148 10.68 5.74 7.00
CA VAL A 148 9.52 6.39 7.65
C VAL A 148 8.23 5.62 7.41
N SER A 149 8.04 5.03 6.23
CA SER A 149 6.90 4.15 5.95
C SER A 149 6.89 2.93 6.88
N ALA A 150 8.05 2.29 7.05
CA ALA A 150 8.18 1.14 7.94
C ALA A 150 7.92 1.52 9.42
N LEU A 151 8.40 2.68 9.85
CA LEU A 151 8.14 3.21 11.20
C LEU A 151 6.64 3.43 11.43
N ALA A 152 5.92 4.00 10.45
CA ALA A 152 4.48 4.20 10.54
C ALA A 152 3.73 2.87 10.68
N LEU A 153 4.12 1.85 9.91
CA LEU A 153 3.56 0.50 10.00
C LEU A 153 3.80 -0.15 11.37
N ALA A 154 4.96 0.12 11.99
CA ALA A 154 5.30 -0.41 13.31
C ALA A 154 4.53 0.29 14.45
N ILE A 155 4.41 1.61 14.38
CA ILE A 155 3.74 2.41 15.42
C ILE A 155 2.22 2.24 15.34
N GLY A 156 1.67 2.00 14.15
CA GLY A 156 0.23 1.97 13.89
C GLY A 156 -0.58 1.08 14.86
N PRO A 157 -0.28 -0.20 15.01
CA PRO A 157 -1.03 -1.07 15.91
C PRO A 157 -0.97 -0.63 17.37
N VAL A 158 0.19 -0.16 17.83
CA VAL A 158 0.38 0.33 19.21
C VAL A 158 -0.43 1.60 19.45
N LEU A 159 -0.29 2.57 18.55
CA LEU A 159 -1.00 3.84 18.66
C LEU A 159 -2.51 3.67 18.45
N GLY A 160 -2.90 2.83 17.49
CA GLY A 160 -4.31 2.49 17.23
C GLY A 160 -4.96 1.81 18.43
N GLY A 161 -4.27 0.84 19.05
CA GLY A 161 -4.73 0.18 20.26
C GLY A 161 -4.88 1.16 21.43
N PHE A 162 -3.86 1.99 21.67
CA PHE A 162 -3.89 3.00 22.72
C PHE A 162 -5.05 4.00 22.53
N LEU A 163 -5.18 4.57 21.34
CA LEU A 163 -6.24 5.54 21.06
C LEU A 163 -7.63 4.91 21.17
N THR A 164 -7.79 3.68 20.67
CA THR A 164 -9.07 2.97 20.70
C THR A 164 -9.50 2.61 22.12
N GLU A 165 -8.55 2.15 22.94
CA GLU A 165 -8.83 1.67 24.29
C GLU A 165 -9.01 2.83 25.29
N TYR A 166 -8.10 3.84 25.26
CA TYR A 166 -8.07 4.89 26.28
C TYR A 166 -8.77 6.20 25.89
N VAL A 167 -9.08 6.42 24.60
CA VAL A 167 -9.74 7.66 24.13
C VAL A 167 -11.05 7.32 23.40
N SER A 168 -10.97 6.88 22.18
CA SER A 168 -12.07 6.43 21.32
C SER A 168 -11.51 5.94 20.00
N TRP A 169 -12.15 4.98 19.34
CA TRP A 169 -11.81 4.59 17.96
C TRP A 169 -11.84 5.78 16.98
N ARG A 170 -12.66 6.80 17.24
CA ARG A 170 -12.75 8.02 16.42
C ARG A 170 -11.44 8.81 16.42
N ALA A 171 -10.65 8.74 17.50
CA ALA A 171 -9.38 9.43 17.64
C ALA A 171 -8.33 9.00 16.60
N ILE A 172 -8.43 7.75 16.09
CA ILE A 172 -7.53 7.28 15.04
C ILE A 172 -7.65 8.10 13.74
N PHE A 173 -8.82 8.65 13.48
CA PHE A 173 -9.08 9.52 12.33
C PHE A 173 -8.69 10.98 12.63
N TYR A 174 -8.94 11.46 13.85
CA TYR A 174 -8.63 12.84 14.24
C TYR A 174 -7.12 13.12 14.31
N ILE A 175 -6.28 12.12 14.57
CA ILE A 175 -4.83 12.29 14.59
C ILE A 175 -4.29 12.76 13.23
N ASN A 176 -4.98 12.46 12.13
CA ASN A 176 -4.62 12.91 10.80
C ASN A 176 -4.83 14.43 10.60
N LEU A 177 -5.66 15.09 11.41
CA LEU A 177 -5.93 16.53 11.27
C LEU A 177 -4.69 17.38 11.57
N PRO A 178 -4.03 17.31 12.74
CA PRO A 178 -2.83 18.08 13.00
C PRO A 178 -1.68 17.72 12.04
N VAL A 179 -1.53 16.45 11.71
CA VAL A 179 -0.48 15.98 10.78
C VAL A 179 -0.72 16.53 9.36
N GLY A 180 -1.97 16.51 8.89
CA GLY A 180 -2.33 17.02 7.58
C GLY A 180 -2.16 18.54 7.47
N VAL A 181 -2.55 19.30 8.51
CA VAL A 181 -2.30 20.75 8.57
C VAL A 181 -0.81 21.04 8.49
N LEU A 182 0.02 20.35 9.27
CA LEU A 182 1.48 20.50 9.21
C LEU A 182 2.05 20.13 7.83
N ALA A 183 1.54 19.06 7.20
CA ALA A 183 1.98 18.65 5.86
C ALA A 183 1.63 19.70 4.79
N VAL A 184 0.43 20.27 4.84
CA VAL A 184 0.00 21.36 3.93
C VAL A 184 0.86 22.60 4.13
N LEU A 185 1.08 23.03 5.37
CA LEU A 185 1.94 24.18 5.67
C LEU A 185 3.37 23.94 5.18
N ALA A 186 3.96 22.82 5.56
CA ALA A 186 5.32 22.45 5.13
C ALA A 186 5.42 22.44 3.59
N ALA A 187 4.51 21.76 2.89
CA ALA A 187 4.51 21.69 1.44
C ALA A 187 4.36 23.07 0.79
N THR A 188 3.52 23.94 1.36
CA THR A 188 3.27 25.29 0.83
C THR A 188 4.52 26.18 0.89
N PHE A 189 5.29 26.10 1.97
CA PHE A 189 6.45 26.96 2.17
C PHE A 189 7.74 26.38 1.61
N VAL A 190 7.89 25.05 1.55
CA VAL A 190 9.16 24.39 1.27
C VAL A 190 9.23 23.83 -0.14
N VAL A 191 8.13 23.21 -0.63
CA VAL A 191 8.12 22.52 -1.91
C VAL A 191 8.03 23.52 -3.06
N ARG A 192 8.95 23.41 -4.03
CA ARG A 192 8.86 24.16 -5.29
C ARG A 192 7.84 23.47 -6.22
N GLU A 193 7.08 24.28 -6.95
CA GLU A 193 6.18 23.75 -7.95
C GLU A 193 6.96 23.17 -9.13
N SER A 194 6.58 21.95 -9.54
CA SER A 194 7.11 21.31 -10.73
C SER A 194 6.01 20.63 -11.53
N ARG A 195 6.18 20.59 -12.84
CA ARG A 195 5.21 19.98 -13.77
C ARG A 195 5.93 19.57 -15.05
N ASP A 196 5.29 18.70 -15.82
CA ASP A 196 5.72 18.40 -17.17
C ASP A 196 5.22 19.50 -18.13
N THR A 197 6.16 20.32 -18.65
CA THR A 197 5.84 21.38 -19.59
C THR A 197 5.70 20.89 -21.02
N THR A 198 6.07 19.64 -21.31
CA THR A 198 6.01 19.05 -22.66
C THR A 198 4.63 18.52 -22.98
N VAL A 199 3.80 18.29 -21.96
CA VAL A 199 2.44 17.72 -22.11
C VAL A 199 1.41 18.81 -22.00
N GLY A 200 0.51 18.85 -22.99
CA GLY A 200 -0.65 19.76 -22.96
C GLY A 200 -1.57 19.48 -21.75
N ARG A 201 -2.31 20.51 -21.31
CA ARG A 201 -3.26 20.42 -20.19
C ARG A 201 -4.49 19.53 -20.42
N LYS A 202 -4.56 18.83 -21.56
CA LYS A 202 -5.66 17.93 -21.88
C LYS A 202 -5.49 16.61 -21.14
N VAL A 203 -6.53 16.21 -20.44
CA VAL A 203 -6.63 14.91 -19.77
C VAL A 203 -7.42 13.99 -20.67
N ASP A 204 -6.93 12.78 -20.88
CA ASP A 204 -7.69 11.73 -21.54
C ASP A 204 -8.74 11.15 -20.58
N LEU A 205 -9.94 11.74 -20.58
CA LEU A 205 -11.05 11.29 -19.74
C LEU A 205 -11.52 9.88 -20.08
N LEU A 206 -11.39 9.44 -21.35
CA LEU A 206 -11.75 8.08 -21.76
C LEU A 206 -10.75 7.07 -21.22
N GLY A 207 -9.44 7.34 -21.35
CA GLY A 207 -8.40 6.52 -20.73
C GLY A 207 -8.52 6.47 -19.21
N VAL A 208 -8.76 7.62 -18.55
CA VAL A 208 -9.07 7.65 -17.10
C VAL A 208 -10.25 6.74 -16.79
N GLY A 209 -11.34 6.83 -17.55
CA GLY A 209 -12.54 6.03 -17.35
C GLY A 209 -12.25 4.54 -17.46
N PHE A 210 -11.64 4.08 -18.55
CA PHE A 210 -11.33 2.67 -18.77
C PHE A 210 -10.34 2.13 -17.73
N LEU A 211 -9.31 2.89 -17.38
CA LEU A 211 -8.35 2.49 -16.35
C LEU A 211 -9.05 2.36 -14.99
N THR A 212 -9.82 3.36 -14.60
CA THR A 212 -10.54 3.38 -13.32
C THR A 212 -11.50 2.19 -13.22
N VAL A 213 -12.37 2.03 -14.21
CA VAL A 213 -13.39 0.98 -14.22
C VAL A 213 -12.74 -0.41 -14.28
N GLY A 214 -11.72 -0.58 -15.15
CA GLY A 214 -11.00 -1.85 -15.28
C GLY A 214 -10.28 -2.25 -14.00
N LEU A 215 -9.53 -1.32 -13.38
CA LEU A 215 -8.85 -1.59 -12.11
C LEU A 215 -9.85 -1.79 -10.96
N THR A 216 -10.95 -1.03 -10.93
CA THR A 216 -12.02 -1.22 -9.92
C THR A 216 -12.59 -2.63 -10.00
N ALA A 217 -12.96 -3.09 -11.18
CA ALA A 217 -13.50 -4.43 -11.38
C ALA A 217 -12.50 -5.52 -11.00
N LEU A 218 -11.21 -5.34 -11.36
CA LEU A 218 -10.15 -6.29 -10.99
C LEU A 218 -9.94 -6.34 -9.49
N VAL A 219 -9.78 -5.19 -8.84
CA VAL A 219 -9.51 -5.11 -7.40
C VAL A 219 -10.72 -5.62 -6.62
N LEU A 220 -11.95 -5.28 -7.05
CA LEU A 220 -13.17 -5.79 -6.44
C LEU A 220 -13.26 -7.33 -6.56
N ALA A 221 -12.99 -7.89 -7.74
CA ALA A 221 -12.97 -9.34 -7.94
C ALA A 221 -11.93 -10.03 -7.05
N LEU A 222 -10.75 -9.43 -6.86
CA LEU A 222 -9.69 -9.98 -6.03
C LEU A 222 -10.00 -9.88 -4.53
N ILE A 223 -10.64 -8.82 -4.07
CA ILE A 223 -11.03 -8.64 -2.67
C ILE A 223 -12.19 -9.57 -2.31
N GLU A 224 -13.24 -9.59 -3.14
CA GLU A 224 -14.46 -10.35 -2.87
C GLU A 224 -14.42 -11.80 -3.36
N GLY A 225 -13.38 -12.19 -4.10
CA GLY A 225 -13.28 -13.51 -4.73
C GLY A 225 -13.41 -14.68 -3.75
N ASN A 226 -12.91 -14.55 -2.52
CA ASN A 226 -13.06 -15.56 -1.49
C ASN A 226 -14.46 -15.61 -0.89
N ALA A 227 -15.12 -14.47 -0.71
CA ALA A 227 -16.46 -14.35 -0.13
C ALA A 227 -17.55 -14.77 -1.12
N TRP A 228 -17.42 -14.32 -2.40
CA TRP A 228 -18.43 -14.62 -3.42
C TRP A 228 -18.19 -15.95 -4.15
N GLY A 229 -17.00 -16.56 -4.00
CA GLY A 229 -16.56 -17.75 -4.72
C GLY A 229 -15.90 -17.39 -6.06
N TRP A 230 -14.70 -17.93 -6.30
CA TRP A 230 -13.93 -17.68 -7.52
C TRP A 230 -14.60 -18.20 -8.81
N ASP A 231 -15.48 -19.16 -8.69
CA ASP A 231 -16.29 -19.78 -9.75
C ASP A 231 -17.65 -19.09 -9.94
N SER A 232 -17.98 -18.08 -9.13
CA SER A 232 -19.22 -17.34 -9.25
C SER A 232 -19.29 -16.51 -10.54
N LEU A 233 -20.46 -16.42 -11.13
CA LEU A 233 -20.69 -15.59 -12.33
C LEU A 233 -20.33 -14.12 -12.09
N ALA A 234 -20.48 -13.64 -10.85
CA ALA A 234 -20.13 -12.28 -10.46
C ALA A 234 -18.62 -12.04 -10.55
N VAL A 235 -17.77 -12.91 -9.95
CA VAL A 235 -16.31 -12.77 -9.97
C VAL A 235 -15.76 -12.96 -11.38
N ILE A 236 -16.21 -14.00 -12.11
CA ILE A 236 -15.81 -14.25 -13.49
C ILE A 236 -16.21 -13.06 -14.38
N GLY A 237 -17.43 -12.55 -14.20
CA GLY A 237 -17.93 -11.37 -14.94
C GLY A 237 -17.10 -10.12 -14.66
N LEU A 238 -16.72 -9.86 -13.41
CA LEU A 238 -15.84 -8.74 -13.05
C LEU A 238 -14.45 -8.87 -13.66
N ILE A 239 -13.85 -10.06 -13.65
CA ILE A 239 -12.54 -10.31 -14.27
C ILE A 239 -12.61 -10.11 -15.78
N ALA A 240 -13.61 -10.69 -16.43
CA ALA A 240 -13.81 -10.52 -17.88
C ALA A 240 -14.01 -9.05 -18.25
N PHE A 241 -14.86 -8.34 -17.50
CA PHE A 241 -15.12 -6.93 -17.69
C PHE A 241 -13.86 -6.07 -17.45
N SER A 242 -13.05 -6.39 -16.43
CA SER A 242 -11.77 -5.76 -16.18
C SER A 242 -10.82 -5.93 -17.37
N VAL A 243 -10.65 -7.16 -17.87
CA VAL A 243 -9.76 -7.46 -19.00
C VAL A 243 -10.21 -6.67 -20.25
N ILE A 244 -11.50 -6.67 -20.56
CA ILE A 244 -12.05 -5.91 -21.68
C ILE A 244 -11.77 -4.41 -21.50
N SER A 245 -12.05 -3.86 -20.34
CA SER A 245 -11.84 -2.43 -20.04
C SER A 245 -10.36 -2.05 -20.13
N LEU A 246 -9.45 -2.87 -19.60
CA LEU A 246 -8.01 -2.62 -19.70
C LEU A 246 -7.47 -2.77 -21.13
N ILE A 247 -8.03 -3.66 -21.96
CA ILE A 247 -7.71 -3.73 -23.39
C ILE A 247 -8.14 -2.43 -24.07
N TRP A 248 -9.35 -1.95 -23.80
CA TRP A 248 -9.83 -0.67 -24.35
C TRP A 248 -9.00 0.51 -23.86
N PHE A 249 -8.58 0.52 -22.60
CA PHE A 249 -7.63 1.48 -22.08
C PHE A 249 -6.34 1.51 -22.91
N VAL A 250 -5.69 0.35 -23.12
CA VAL A 250 -4.45 0.27 -23.90
C VAL A 250 -4.66 0.75 -25.34
N LEU A 251 -5.77 0.34 -25.98
CA LEU A 251 -6.08 0.77 -27.36
C LEU A 251 -6.34 2.27 -27.47
N THR A 252 -6.95 2.87 -26.45
CA THR A 252 -7.19 4.32 -26.38
C THR A 252 -5.89 5.07 -26.19
N GLU A 253 -5.08 4.66 -25.21
CA GLU A 253 -3.79 5.27 -24.87
C GLU A 253 -2.78 5.24 -26.04
N LEU A 254 -2.79 4.20 -26.86
CA LEU A 254 -1.95 4.09 -28.06
C LEU A 254 -2.33 5.09 -29.16
N ARG A 255 -3.56 5.66 -29.13
CA ARG A 255 -4.10 6.58 -30.14
C ARG A 255 -4.10 8.04 -29.69
N VAL A 256 -4.06 8.28 -28.40
CA VAL A 256 -4.17 9.64 -27.83
C VAL A 256 -2.81 10.35 -27.85
N LYS A 257 -2.81 11.65 -28.16
CA LYS A 257 -1.59 12.48 -28.19
C LYS A 257 -0.99 12.78 -26.81
N ALA A 258 -1.78 12.67 -25.74
CA ALA A 258 -1.38 12.96 -24.36
C ALA A 258 -1.83 11.81 -23.45
N PRO A 259 -1.16 10.63 -23.49
CA PRO A 259 -1.56 9.46 -22.73
C PRO A 259 -1.35 9.66 -21.23
N ILE A 260 -2.18 8.96 -20.39
CA ILE A 260 -2.06 8.95 -18.94
C ILE A 260 -0.86 8.10 -18.52
N VAL A 261 -0.73 6.93 -19.16
CA VAL A 261 0.40 6.02 -18.97
C VAL A 261 1.23 6.00 -20.23
N GLU A 262 2.42 6.55 -20.14
CA GLU A 262 3.32 6.53 -21.30
C GLU A 262 3.93 5.13 -21.46
N PHE A 263 3.44 4.37 -22.42
CA PHE A 263 4.01 3.04 -22.73
C PHE A 263 5.49 3.06 -23.10
N ALA A 264 6.04 4.22 -23.46
CA ALA A 264 7.47 4.41 -23.63
C ALA A 264 8.29 4.08 -22.36
N LEU A 265 7.71 4.22 -21.16
CA LEU A 265 8.35 3.83 -19.89
C LEU A 265 8.70 2.35 -19.86
N PHE A 266 7.82 1.50 -20.43
CA PHE A 266 8.03 0.06 -20.49
C PHE A 266 9.06 -0.38 -21.55
N LYS A 267 9.66 0.55 -22.32
CA LYS A 267 10.84 0.26 -23.14
C LYS A 267 12.11 0.19 -22.29
N SER A 268 12.13 0.83 -21.12
CA SER A 268 13.24 0.77 -20.18
C SER A 268 13.24 -0.55 -19.42
N ARG A 269 14.27 -1.39 -19.61
CA ARG A 269 14.44 -2.65 -18.84
C ARG A 269 14.51 -2.41 -17.34
N ASN A 270 15.09 -1.29 -16.92
CA ASN A 270 15.17 -0.91 -15.50
C ASN A 270 13.79 -0.58 -14.94
N PHE A 271 12.93 0.10 -15.71
CA PHE A 271 11.57 0.42 -15.29
C PHE A 271 10.72 -0.87 -15.17
N ILE A 272 10.73 -1.73 -16.21
CA ILE A 272 10.04 -3.03 -16.16
C ILE A 272 10.52 -3.84 -14.96
N GLY A 273 11.84 -3.99 -14.79
CA GLY A 273 12.41 -4.70 -13.65
C GLY A 273 11.92 -4.14 -12.31
N SER A 274 11.89 -2.81 -12.18
CA SER A 274 11.43 -2.14 -10.95
C SER A 274 9.95 -2.38 -10.65
N VAL A 275 9.05 -2.26 -11.64
CA VAL A 275 7.61 -2.51 -11.42
C VAL A 275 7.31 -3.97 -11.17
N THR A 276 8.04 -4.91 -11.81
CA THR A 276 7.94 -6.34 -11.54
C THR A 276 8.39 -6.68 -10.12
N VAL A 277 9.53 -6.15 -9.69
CA VAL A 277 10.01 -6.30 -8.31
C VAL A 277 9.04 -5.69 -7.31
N ALA A 278 8.47 -4.52 -7.61
CA ALA A 278 7.46 -3.87 -6.79
C ALA A 278 6.22 -4.76 -6.58
N PHE A 279 5.73 -5.38 -7.66
CA PHE A 279 4.63 -6.33 -7.61
C PHE A 279 4.96 -7.54 -6.73
N ILE A 280 6.10 -8.21 -6.99
CA ILE A 280 6.51 -9.45 -6.30
C ILE A 280 6.74 -9.19 -4.81
N ILE A 281 7.43 -8.10 -4.44
CA ILE A 281 7.65 -7.76 -3.02
C ILE A 281 6.34 -7.53 -2.31
N SER A 282 5.44 -6.75 -2.90
CA SER A 282 4.17 -6.42 -2.26
C SER A 282 3.26 -7.65 -2.18
N PHE A 283 3.30 -8.52 -3.19
CA PHE A 283 2.64 -9.82 -3.17
C PHE A 283 3.11 -10.66 -1.97
N ALA A 284 4.43 -10.84 -1.83
CA ALA A 284 5.01 -11.62 -0.74
C ALA A 284 4.75 -10.98 0.62
N MET A 285 4.98 -9.67 0.75
CA MET A 285 4.86 -8.95 2.01
C MET A 285 3.43 -8.96 2.55
N MET A 286 2.44 -8.63 1.72
CA MET A 286 1.04 -8.57 2.16
C MET A 286 0.49 -9.96 2.47
N GLY A 287 0.83 -10.97 1.65
CA GLY A 287 0.46 -12.34 1.91
C GLY A 287 1.05 -12.86 3.23
N VAL A 288 2.35 -12.66 3.43
CA VAL A 288 3.02 -13.09 4.68
C VAL A 288 2.45 -12.39 5.89
N PHE A 289 2.28 -11.05 5.86
CA PHE A 289 1.76 -10.30 7.00
C PHE A 289 0.33 -10.73 7.35
N PHE A 290 -0.52 -10.96 6.35
CA PHE A 290 -1.87 -11.41 6.56
C PHE A 290 -1.90 -12.80 7.23
N PHE A 291 -1.21 -13.79 6.65
CA PHE A 291 -1.24 -15.16 7.16
C PHE A 291 -0.53 -15.32 8.51
N LEU A 292 0.59 -14.61 8.72
CA LEU A 292 1.25 -14.63 10.02
C LEU A 292 0.44 -13.94 11.10
N ALA A 293 -0.30 -12.89 10.78
CA ALA A 293 -1.20 -12.26 11.73
C ALA A 293 -2.30 -13.24 12.18
N LEU A 294 -2.91 -13.98 11.23
CA LEU A 294 -3.88 -15.03 11.53
C LEU A 294 -3.25 -16.17 12.34
N TYR A 295 -2.06 -16.64 11.96
CA TYR A 295 -1.36 -17.68 12.70
C TYR A 295 -1.07 -17.25 14.14
N MET A 296 -0.53 -16.04 14.34
CA MET A 296 -0.21 -15.53 15.67
C MET A 296 -1.47 -15.34 16.53
N GLN A 297 -2.59 -14.88 15.96
CA GLN A 297 -3.81 -14.64 16.73
C GLN A 297 -4.63 -15.91 16.93
N ASN A 298 -4.87 -16.70 15.88
CA ASN A 298 -5.77 -17.86 15.95
C ASN A 298 -5.10 -19.13 16.45
N ILE A 299 -3.79 -19.31 16.18
CA ILE A 299 -3.06 -20.53 16.56
C ILE A 299 -2.23 -20.31 17.83
N LEU A 300 -1.47 -19.20 17.90
CA LEU A 300 -0.64 -18.91 19.08
C LEU A 300 -1.40 -18.16 20.19
N GLY A 301 -2.63 -17.70 19.94
CA GLY A 301 -3.50 -17.05 20.92
C GLY A 301 -3.06 -15.63 21.33
N TYR A 302 -2.22 -14.98 20.53
CA TYR A 302 -1.80 -13.59 20.81
C TYR A 302 -2.94 -12.60 20.52
N THR A 303 -3.02 -11.54 21.32
CA THR A 303 -3.91 -10.40 21.01
C THR A 303 -3.45 -9.67 19.74
N ALA A 304 -4.31 -8.87 19.15
CA ALA A 304 -3.97 -8.07 17.97
C ALA A 304 -2.77 -7.13 18.22
N LEU A 305 -2.71 -6.54 19.42
CA LEU A 305 -1.60 -5.69 19.84
C LEU A 305 -0.31 -6.49 19.99
N GLU A 306 -0.38 -7.66 20.62
CA GLU A 306 0.78 -8.55 20.81
C GLU A 306 1.32 -9.06 19.45
N ALA A 307 0.43 -9.42 18.51
CA ALA A 307 0.82 -9.77 17.15
C ALA A 307 1.48 -8.58 16.43
N GLY A 308 0.90 -7.39 16.56
CA GLY A 308 1.47 -6.14 16.01
C GLY A 308 2.88 -5.85 16.54
N VAL A 309 3.10 -5.99 17.85
CA VAL A 309 4.44 -5.80 18.46
C VAL A 309 5.43 -6.84 17.94
N ARG A 310 5.00 -8.07 17.67
CA ARG A 310 5.86 -9.14 17.14
C ARG A 310 6.28 -8.95 15.68
N PHE A 311 5.65 -8.03 14.94
CA PHE A 311 6.14 -7.58 13.62
C PHE A 311 7.26 -6.52 13.72
N LEU A 312 7.50 -5.93 14.91
CA LEU A 312 8.55 -4.91 15.10
C LEU A 312 9.95 -5.32 14.63
N PRO A 313 10.43 -6.56 14.86
CA PRO A 313 11.74 -6.96 14.33
C PRO A 313 11.87 -6.75 12.83
N THR A 314 10.85 -7.12 12.03
CA THR A 314 10.84 -6.89 10.59
C THR A 314 10.87 -5.42 10.24
N THR A 315 9.99 -4.61 10.85
CA THR A 315 9.86 -3.19 10.52
C THR A 315 11.06 -2.36 10.98
N LEU A 316 11.65 -2.69 12.12
CA LEU A 316 12.88 -2.05 12.60
C LEU A 316 14.08 -2.35 11.69
N VAL A 317 14.20 -3.59 11.22
CA VAL A 317 15.23 -3.96 10.22
C VAL A 317 15.03 -3.22 8.91
N ILE A 318 13.78 -3.10 8.41
CA ILE A 318 13.48 -2.28 7.22
C ILE A 318 13.88 -0.82 7.45
N MET A 319 13.50 -0.25 8.61
CA MET A 319 13.78 1.15 8.95
C MET A 319 15.28 1.48 8.92
N VAL A 320 16.12 0.55 9.35
CA VAL A 320 17.58 0.70 9.35
C VAL A 320 18.17 0.42 7.97
N LEU A 321 17.75 -0.68 7.33
CA LEU A 321 18.38 -1.13 6.07
C LEU A 321 17.88 -0.36 4.84
N ALA A 322 16.69 0.21 4.82
CA ALA A 322 16.20 0.93 3.64
C ALA A 322 17.03 2.21 3.33
N PRO A 323 17.38 3.08 4.30
CA PRO A 323 18.31 4.19 4.04
C PRO A 323 19.72 3.73 3.67
N LEU A 324 20.21 2.65 4.29
CA LEU A 324 21.55 2.11 4.01
C LEU A 324 21.62 1.53 2.61
N SER A 325 20.60 0.77 2.19
CA SER A 325 20.51 0.19 0.84
C SER A 325 20.36 1.26 -0.23
N GLY A 326 19.66 2.36 0.08
CA GLY A 326 19.60 3.53 -0.80
C GLY A 326 20.99 4.13 -1.05
N ARG A 327 21.76 4.37 0.02
CA ARG A 327 23.15 4.85 -0.10
C ARG A 327 24.05 3.85 -0.83
N LEU A 328 23.86 2.55 -0.59
CA LEU A 328 24.61 1.50 -1.29
C LEU A 328 24.27 1.51 -2.78
N SER A 329 22.98 1.64 -3.12
CA SER A 329 22.50 1.78 -4.50
C SER A 329 23.10 2.97 -5.24
N ASP A 330 23.29 4.10 -4.54
CA ASP A 330 23.94 5.28 -5.13
C ASP A 330 25.44 5.02 -5.49
N ARG A 331 26.11 4.09 -4.79
CA ARG A 331 27.53 3.75 -4.99
C ARG A 331 27.77 2.62 -5.98
N ILE A 332 27.04 1.51 -5.86
CA ILE A 332 27.29 0.28 -6.63
C ILE A 332 26.16 -0.05 -7.64
N GLY A 333 25.15 0.85 -7.72
CA GLY A 333 23.97 0.65 -8.55
C GLY A 333 22.88 -0.19 -7.84
N PRO A 334 21.64 -0.15 -8.34
CA PRO A 334 20.48 -0.77 -7.69
C PRO A 334 20.44 -2.30 -7.82
N ARG A 335 21.13 -2.87 -8.81
CA ARG A 335 21.04 -4.29 -9.17
C ARG A 335 21.40 -5.23 -8.01
N TRP A 336 22.54 -5.01 -7.38
CA TRP A 336 23.04 -5.93 -6.37
C TRP A 336 22.23 -5.89 -5.06
N PRO A 337 21.87 -4.71 -4.51
CA PRO A 337 20.96 -4.64 -3.38
C PRO A 337 19.60 -5.31 -3.64
N ILE A 338 19.02 -5.15 -4.85
CA ILE A 338 17.76 -5.79 -5.23
C ILE A 338 17.92 -7.32 -5.24
N VAL A 339 18.96 -7.85 -5.90
CA VAL A 339 19.20 -9.30 -6.00
C VAL A 339 19.41 -9.92 -4.63
N SER A 340 20.27 -9.33 -3.79
CA SER A 340 20.51 -9.82 -2.43
C SER A 340 19.25 -9.73 -1.55
N GLY A 341 18.51 -8.64 -1.66
CA GLY A 341 17.25 -8.47 -0.94
C GLY A 341 16.19 -9.51 -1.33
N MET A 342 16.02 -9.76 -2.64
CA MET A 342 15.08 -10.79 -3.14
C MET A 342 15.50 -12.21 -2.68
N ALA A 343 16.80 -12.50 -2.64
CA ALA A 343 17.30 -13.77 -2.12
C ALA A 343 16.99 -13.95 -0.63
N LEU A 344 17.13 -12.88 0.17
CA LEU A 344 16.76 -12.91 1.60
C LEU A 344 15.25 -13.08 1.80
N ILE A 345 14.40 -12.44 0.97
CA ILE A 345 12.95 -12.66 1.00
C ILE A 345 12.64 -14.13 0.71
N ALA A 346 13.24 -14.70 -0.34
CA ALA A 346 13.05 -16.10 -0.68
C ALA A 346 13.49 -17.04 0.47
N GLY A 347 14.63 -16.76 1.09
CA GLY A 347 15.11 -17.49 2.28
C GLY A 347 14.15 -17.36 3.47
N SER A 348 13.61 -16.19 3.71
CA SER A 348 12.58 -15.96 4.75
C SER A 348 11.32 -16.78 4.48
N LEU A 349 10.80 -16.74 3.24
CA LEU A 349 9.62 -17.51 2.84
C LEU A 349 9.85 -19.03 2.99
N TYR A 350 11.05 -19.49 2.66
CA TYR A 350 11.44 -20.88 2.89
C TYR A 350 11.41 -21.25 4.38
N LEU A 351 11.97 -20.41 5.25
CA LEU A 351 11.90 -20.64 6.70
C LEU A 351 10.45 -20.59 7.21
N PHE A 352 9.61 -19.68 6.70
CA PHE A 352 8.19 -19.68 7.05
C PHE A 352 7.46 -20.94 6.59
N SER A 353 7.88 -21.59 5.50
CA SER A 353 7.29 -22.85 5.05
C SER A 353 7.61 -24.05 5.96
N THR A 354 8.59 -23.94 6.84
CA THR A 354 9.00 -24.99 7.81
C THR A 354 8.35 -24.82 9.19
N ILE A 355 7.41 -23.86 9.34
CA ILE A 355 6.71 -23.61 10.60
C ILE A 355 5.74 -24.76 10.88
N GLU A 356 5.78 -25.29 12.10
CA GLU A 356 4.88 -26.32 12.61
C GLU A 356 3.92 -25.76 13.69
N VAL A 357 2.84 -26.50 13.94
CA VAL A 357 1.92 -26.20 15.02
C VAL A 357 2.68 -26.27 16.37
N GLY A 358 2.78 -25.15 17.06
CA GLY A 358 3.56 -25.05 18.32
C GLY A 358 4.93 -24.33 18.16
N THR A 359 5.29 -23.91 16.95
CA THR A 359 6.48 -23.04 16.77
C THR A 359 6.28 -21.75 17.56
N THR A 360 7.15 -21.49 18.52
CA THR A 360 7.13 -20.27 19.33
C THR A 360 7.63 -19.06 18.56
N PHE A 361 7.37 -17.85 19.06
CA PHE A 361 7.85 -16.62 18.43
C PHE A 361 9.38 -16.58 18.23
N SER A 362 10.16 -17.18 19.14
CA SER A 362 11.62 -17.29 18.97
C SER A 362 12.02 -18.08 17.71
N GLY A 363 11.24 -19.09 17.34
CA GLY A 363 11.45 -19.84 16.09
C GLY A 363 11.07 -19.03 14.83
N LEU A 364 10.12 -18.09 14.95
CA LEU A 364 9.73 -17.19 13.86
C LEU A 364 10.70 -16.03 13.64
N LEU A 365 11.43 -15.63 14.69
CA LEU A 365 12.27 -14.42 14.71
C LEU A 365 13.30 -14.36 13.57
N PRO A 366 14.06 -15.44 13.24
CA PRO A 366 14.98 -15.41 12.10
C PRO A 366 14.30 -15.08 10.77
N SER A 367 13.12 -15.65 10.54
CA SER A 367 12.32 -15.39 9.33
C SER A 367 11.88 -13.93 9.24
N PHE A 368 11.44 -13.33 10.36
CA PHE A 368 11.08 -11.92 10.44
C PHE A 368 12.28 -11.00 10.16
N ILE A 369 13.45 -11.30 10.69
CA ILE A 369 14.68 -10.53 10.47
C ILE A 369 15.10 -10.62 8.99
N LEU A 370 15.10 -11.82 8.40
CA LEU A 370 15.44 -12.02 7.00
C LEU A 370 14.44 -11.32 6.07
N LEU A 371 13.13 -11.38 6.38
CA LEU A 371 12.11 -10.67 5.64
C LEU A 371 12.35 -9.16 5.66
N GLY A 372 12.57 -8.61 6.84
CA GLY A 372 12.88 -7.20 7.02
C GLY A 372 14.13 -6.75 6.29
N ALA A 373 15.20 -7.56 6.35
CA ALA A 373 16.45 -7.30 5.63
C ALA A 373 16.25 -7.33 4.12
N GLY A 374 15.51 -8.33 3.61
CA GLY A 374 15.21 -8.45 2.19
C GLY A 374 14.38 -7.28 1.66
N ILE A 375 13.30 -6.90 2.35
CA ILE A 375 12.46 -5.75 1.98
C ILE A 375 13.28 -4.45 2.04
N GLY A 376 14.03 -4.22 3.13
CA GLY A 376 14.86 -3.03 3.31
C GLY A 376 15.92 -2.86 2.22
N LEU A 377 16.59 -3.96 1.83
CA LEU A 377 17.58 -3.96 0.75
C LEU A 377 16.97 -3.74 -0.64
N THR A 378 15.70 -4.05 -0.85
CA THR A 378 15.09 -4.03 -2.19
C THR A 378 14.24 -2.78 -2.43
N MET A 379 13.49 -2.32 -1.44
CA MET A 379 12.43 -1.31 -1.62
C MET A 379 12.97 0.04 -2.10
N SER A 380 14.06 0.52 -1.49
CA SER A 380 14.68 1.79 -1.86
C SER A 380 15.40 1.73 -3.22
N PRO A 381 16.30 0.74 -3.48
CA PRO A 381 16.96 0.64 -4.78
C PRO A 381 16.00 0.43 -5.96
N MET A 382 14.93 -0.34 -5.77
CA MET A 382 13.88 -0.54 -6.76
C MET A 382 13.19 0.78 -7.14
N SER A 383 12.79 1.57 -6.14
CA SER A 383 12.15 2.86 -6.37
C SER A 383 13.12 3.86 -7.02
N THR A 384 14.38 3.87 -6.60
CA THR A 384 15.46 4.68 -7.19
C THR A 384 15.70 4.28 -8.65
N ALA A 385 15.77 2.99 -8.96
CA ALA A 385 15.95 2.48 -10.33
C ALA A 385 14.79 2.89 -11.23
N ALA A 386 13.55 2.80 -10.75
CA ALA A 386 12.38 3.27 -11.48
C ALA A 386 12.45 4.78 -11.77
N MET A 387 12.74 5.60 -10.76
CA MET A 387 12.79 7.06 -10.91
C MET A 387 13.97 7.54 -11.76
N ASN A 388 15.12 6.85 -11.70
CA ASN A 388 16.28 7.19 -12.52
C ASN A 388 16.17 6.69 -13.98
N SER A 389 15.22 5.80 -14.27
CA SER A 389 14.98 5.31 -15.64
C SER A 389 14.10 6.23 -16.49
N VAL A 390 13.59 7.30 -15.90
CA VAL A 390 12.69 8.27 -16.55
C VAL A 390 13.22 9.67 -16.41
N VAL A 391 12.85 10.54 -17.36
CA VAL A 391 13.14 11.97 -17.25
C VAL A 391 12.33 12.56 -16.09
N THR A 392 12.89 13.52 -15.37
CA THR A 392 12.28 14.14 -14.18
C THR A 392 10.88 14.69 -14.47
N ALA A 393 10.64 15.20 -15.67
CA ALA A 393 9.33 15.69 -16.11
C ALA A 393 8.23 14.62 -16.02
N LYS A 394 8.55 13.32 -16.22
CA LYS A 394 7.60 12.20 -16.22
C LYS A 394 7.57 11.41 -14.89
N ALA A 395 8.22 11.95 -13.86
CA ALA A 395 8.35 11.27 -12.57
C ALA A 395 6.98 10.99 -11.89
N GLY A 396 5.98 11.85 -12.11
CA GLY A 396 4.63 11.66 -11.56
C GLY A 396 3.95 10.40 -12.12
N VAL A 397 3.94 10.23 -13.44
CA VAL A 397 3.39 9.03 -14.10
C VAL A 397 4.17 7.79 -13.67
N ALA A 398 5.51 7.84 -13.70
CA ALA A 398 6.35 6.71 -13.31
C ALA A 398 6.12 6.28 -11.85
N SER A 399 6.00 7.25 -10.92
CA SER A 399 5.68 7.00 -9.52
C SER A 399 4.26 6.41 -9.34
N GLY A 400 3.29 6.93 -10.08
CA GLY A 400 1.91 6.41 -10.08
C GLY A 400 1.86 4.96 -10.55
N VAL A 401 2.50 4.64 -11.68
CA VAL A 401 2.57 3.26 -12.22
C VAL A 401 3.29 2.33 -11.25
N LEU A 402 4.44 2.74 -10.68
CA LEU A 402 5.17 1.94 -9.69
C LEU A 402 4.29 1.63 -8.45
N SER A 403 3.57 2.65 -7.96
CA SER A 403 2.68 2.50 -6.80
C SER A 403 1.47 1.62 -7.12
N MET A 404 0.93 1.74 -8.34
CA MET A 404 -0.16 0.88 -8.84
C MET A 404 0.26 -0.60 -8.88
N PHE A 405 1.43 -0.92 -9.45
CA PHE A 405 1.95 -2.30 -9.48
C PHE A 405 2.18 -2.85 -8.08
N ARG A 406 2.63 -2.01 -7.14
CA ARG A 406 2.78 -2.38 -5.73
C ARG A 406 1.43 -2.70 -5.10
N MET A 407 0.42 -1.88 -5.29
CA MET A 407 -0.92 -2.08 -4.73
C MET A 407 -1.57 -3.34 -5.29
N ILE A 408 -1.55 -3.51 -6.61
CA ILE A 408 -2.09 -4.72 -7.27
C ILE A 408 -1.34 -5.96 -6.78
N GLY A 409 -0.01 -5.91 -6.67
CA GLY A 409 0.80 -7.01 -6.14
C GLY A 409 0.36 -7.42 -4.74
N GLY A 410 0.17 -6.46 -3.83
CA GLY A 410 -0.30 -6.72 -2.47
C GLY A 410 -1.70 -7.35 -2.43
N THR A 411 -2.64 -6.82 -3.21
CA THR A 411 -4.01 -7.36 -3.32
C THR A 411 -4.01 -8.80 -3.87
N PHE A 412 -3.22 -9.05 -4.93
CA PHE A 412 -3.02 -10.41 -5.46
C PHE A 412 -2.40 -11.35 -4.42
N GLY A 413 -1.43 -10.87 -3.63
CA GLY A 413 -0.78 -11.66 -2.58
C GLY A 413 -1.79 -12.18 -1.57
N VAL A 414 -2.64 -11.32 -1.03
CA VAL A 414 -3.68 -11.74 -0.07
C VAL A 414 -4.71 -12.64 -0.73
N ALA A 415 -5.26 -12.23 -1.88
CA ALA A 415 -6.34 -12.96 -2.54
C ALA A 415 -5.91 -14.35 -3.01
N LEU A 416 -4.78 -14.46 -3.73
CA LEU A 416 -4.32 -15.72 -4.28
C LEU A 416 -3.86 -16.69 -3.19
N LEU A 417 -3.05 -16.20 -2.22
CA LEU A 417 -2.63 -17.04 -1.10
C LEU A 417 -3.82 -17.42 -0.22
N GLY A 418 -4.82 -16.53 -0.06
CA GLY A 418 -6.06 -16.82 0.63
C GLY A 418 -6.85 -17.94 -0.05
N ALA A 419 -7.01 -17.87 -1.37
CA ALA A 419 -7.67 -18.92 -2.13
C ALA A 419 -6.95 -20.26 -2.02
N LEU A 420 -5.61 -20.25 -2.15
CA LEU A 420 -4.78 -21.45 -2.00
C LEU A 420 -4.89 -22.05 -0.59
N PHE A 421 -4.82 -21.20 0.45
CA PHE A 421 -4.95 -21.63 1.83
C PHE A 421 -6.32 -22.28 2.08
N GLN A 422 -7.42 -21.62 1.69
CA GLN A 422 -8.76 -22.16 1.86
C GLN A 422 -8.97 -23.48 1.13
N ASN A 423 -8.45 -23.59 -0.10
CA ASN A 423 -8.54 -24.83 -0.88
C ASN A 423 -7.78 -25.98 -0.19
N GLN A 424 -6.55 -25.71 0.26
CA GLN A 424 -5.73 -26.69 0.98
C GLN A 424 -6.35 -27.07 2.33
N ALA A 425 -6.89 -26.09 3.07
CA ALA A 425 -7.58 -26.32 4.32
C ALA A 425 -8.81 -27.23 4.11
N LYS A 426 -9.63 -26.97 3.08
CA LYS A 426 -10.76 -27.82 2.69
C LYS A 426 -10.32 -29.27 2.36
N HIS A 427 -9.24 -29.42 1.58
CA HIS A 427 -8.70 -30.75 1.25
C HIS A 427 -8.26 -31.52 2.49
N ARG A 428 -7.42 -30.92 3.33
CA ARG A 428 -6.93 -31.54 4.56
C ARG A 428 -8.05 -31.86 5.54
N LEU A 429 -9.02 -30.94 5.67
CA LEU A 429 -10.16 -31.14 6.53
C LEU A 429 -11.04 -32.30 6.04
N ASN A 430 -11.29 -32.40 4.72
CA ASN A 430 -12.03 -33.52 4.13
C ASN A 430 -11.28 -34.85 4.33
N GLU A 431 -9.96 -34.90 4.16
CA GLU A 431 -9.13 -36.09 4.44
C GLU A 431 -9.28 -36.51 5.92
N THR A 432 -9.12 -35.55 6.86
CA THR A 432 -9.22 -35.83 8.30
C THR A 432 -10.63 -36.24 8.72
N LEU A 433 -11.67 -35.63 8.13
CA LEU A 433 -13.06 -35.95 8.40
C LEU A 433 -13.54 -37.24 7.70
N SER A 434 -12.80 -37.74 6.67
CA SER A 434 -13.17 -39.02 6.02
C SER A 434 -13.17 -40.17 6.98
N ASP A 435 -12.29 -40.14 7.98
CA ASP A 435 -12.19 -41.18 9.03
C ASP A 435 -13.11 -40.93 10.23
N SER A 436 -13.90 -39.85 10.21
CA SER A 436 -14.84 -39.51 11.30
C SER A 436 -16.18 -40.22 11.11
N ALA A 437 -16.89 -40.49 12.24
CA ALA A 437 -18.23 -41.08 12.26
C ALA A 437 -19.37 -40.14 11.81
N LEU A 438 -19.04 -38.98 11.24
CA LEU A 438 -19.98 -37.93 10.79
C LEU A 438 -20.62 -38.28 9.45
N ASN A 439 -21.91 -37.91 9.26
CA ASN A 439 -22.59 -38.04 7.98
C ASN A 439 -22.01 -37.09 6.90
N PRO A 440 -22.07 -37.42 5.59
CA PRO A 440 -21.53 -36.61 4.52
C PRO A 440 -21.99 -35.12 4.53
N GLY A 441 -23.27 -34.86 4.90
CA GLY A 441 -23.81 -33.51 5.05
C GLY A 441 -23.20 -32.75 6.23
N GLN A 442 -23.08 -33.39 7.38
CA GLN A 442 -22.42 -32.79 8.56
C GLN A 442 -20.93 -32.53 8.32
N ARG A 443 -20.25 -33.41 7.59
CA ARG A 443 -18.85 -33.21 7.17
C ARG A 443 -18.72 -31.98 6.29
N ALA A 444 -19.60 -31.84 5.28
CA ALA A 444 -19.58 -30.69 4.36
C ALA A 444 -19.92 -29.37 5.05
N ASP A 445 -20.83 -29.39 6.02
CA ASP A 445 -21.21 -28.20 6.79
C ASP A 445 -20.08 -27.80 7.77
N LEU A 446 -19.48 -28.77 8.45
CA LEU A 446 -18.35 -28.57 9.35
C LEU A 446 -17.11 -28.09 8.55
N ALA A 447 -16.87 -28.70 7.39
CA ALA A 447 -15.78 -28.27 6.50
C ALA A 447 -15.98 -26.84 6.00
N ARG A 448 -17.20 -26.43 5.68
CA ARG A 448 -17.52 -25.04 5.29
C ARG A 448 -17.36 -24.07 6.46
N SER A 449 -17.85 -24.40 7.64
CA SER A 449 -17.75 -23.53 8.82
C SER A 449 -16.30 -23.35 9.29
N LEU A 450 -15.49 -24.40 9.25
CA LEU A 450 -14.08 -24.34 9.68
C LEU A 450 -13.13 -23.75 8.61
N ALA A 451 -13.46 -23.86 7.31
CA ALA A 451 -12.66 -23.29 6.24
C ALA A 451 -13.04 -21.83 5.91
N GLY A 452 -14.19 -21.37 6.37
CA GLY A 452 -14.65 -19.97 6.17
C GLY A 452 -14.20 -19.00 7.27
N GLY A 453 -13.55 -19.49 8.35
CA GLY A 453 -12.98 -18.70 9.44
C GLY A 453 -14.03 -18.25 10.43
#